data_0a542be3e3502b8179a0ac067c637519
#
_entry.id   0a542be3e3502b8179a0ac067c637519
#
_cell.length_a   1.000
_cell.length_b   1.000
_cell.length_c   1.000
_cell.angle_alpha   90.00
_cell.angle_beta   90.00
_cell.angle_gamma   90.00
#
_symmetry.space_group_name_H-M   'P 1'
#
loop_
_entity.id
_entity.type
_entity.pdbx_description
1 polymer ?
#
loop_
_entity_poly.entity_id
_entity_poly.type
_entity_poly.pdbx_seq_one_letter_code
_entity_poly.pdbx_strand_id
1 'polypeptide(L)'
;MHSNLALKSRRAFLAAGAVAAVAANAQQRPAMWSPKVGILVNYSEGNVAYAKQEGFTSIGFWAQPNSNLAPGALTDAGIEKIRADIKQSGLYCSVIGVTANHIDPDPAKRRAVNDHTAGVIEIAGKLGVPNIGTMSGKDPAKKLDAQVDEIRRVYEEKYFPVCEKYKVRLVWEPWPEGPNVATGPLGYEALFKAFGNSPYVGIQFDPSHYVRQFMDPYQAARDWVDKIYDVHLKDTEIKYNVLQRVGINPPSPAQWWRYRIPGQGQIDWPKFFTVLMDKGYAGAMNIEHEDDTYHPGYNGNEINEGYQVGFRVGLRFLRQYVPV
;
A
#
# COMPACT_ATOMS: atom_id res chain seq x y z
N MET A 1 16.53 -82.99 16.52
CA MET A 1 17.46 -81.87 16.79
C MET A 1 17.51 -81.02 15.53
N HIS A 2 17.19 -79.86 15.56
CA HIS A 2 17.27 -78.66 14.66
C HIS A 2 15.93 -77.96 14.54
N SER A 3 16.08 -76.70 14.80
CA SER A 3 15.25 -75.54 14.41
C SER A 3 14.37 -74.93 15.52
N ASN A 4 14.97 -73.98 16.20
CA ASN A 4 14.22 -72.91 16.88
C ASN A 4 15.14 -71.73 17.17
N LEU A 5 15.58 -71.04 16.12
CA LEU A 5 16.41 -69.83 16.29
C LEU A 5 16.18 -68.71 15.23
N ALA A 6 15.07 -68.75 14.50
CA ALA A 6 14.85 -67.79 13.41
C ALA A 6 13.64 -66.87 13.56
N LEU A 7 12.94 -66.86 14.70
CA LEU A 7 11.69 -66.09 14.87
C LEU A 7 11.72 -64.93 15.87
N LYS A 8 12.87 -64.60 16.47
CA LYS A 8 12.97 -63.51 17.44
C LYS A 8 13.55 -62.19 16.91
N SER A 9 14.05 -62.13 15.65
CA SER A 9 14.68 -60.91 15.13
C SER A 9 13.76 -60.02 14.27
N ARG A 10 12.59 -60.51 13.84
CA ARG A 10 11.69 -59.70 12.98
C ARG A 10 10.68 -58.83 13.73
N ARG A 11 10.43 -59.06 15.02
CA ARG A 11 9.53 -58.20 15.82
C ARG A 11 10.19 -56.96 16.45
N ALA A 12 11.51 -56.95 16.60
CA ALA A 12 12.24 -55.82 17.15
C ALA A 12 12.52 -54.72 16.10
N PHE A 13 12.54 -55.04 14.81
CA PHE A 13 12.81 -54.11 13.72
C PHE A 13 11.58 -53.30 13.29
N LEU A 14 10.35 -53.78 13.56
CA LEU A 14 9.11 -53.08 13.21
C LEU A 14 8.65 -52.07 14.30
N ALA A 15 9.14 -52.20 15.52
CA ALA A 15 8.80 -51.29 16.60
C ALA A 15 9.67 -50.02 16.64
N ALA A 16 10.90 -50.05 16.09
CA ALA A 16 11.78 -48.90 16.03
C ALA A 16 11.47 -47.97 14.85
N GLY A 17 10.86 -48.47 13.78
CA GLY A 17 10.47 -47.67 12.60
C GLY A 17 9.19 -46.86 12.78
N ALA A 18 8.28 -47.25 13.68
CA ALA A 18 7.02 -46.58 13.90
C ALA A 18 7.10 -45.38 14.87
N VAL A 19 8.13 -45.32 15.73
CA VAL A 19 8.32 -44.20 16.67
C VAL A 19 9.10 -43.05 16.04
N ALA A 20 9.93 -43.33 15.04
CA ALA A 20 10.68 -42.26 14.33
C ALA A 20 9.82 -41.49 13.28
N ALA A 21 8.71 -42.07 12.80
CA ALA A 21 7.83 -41.41 11.83
C ALA A 21 6.77 -40.50 12.47
N VAL A 22 6.54 -40.57 13.78
CA VAL A 22 5.60 -39.69 14.49
C VAL A 22 6.27 -38.40 15.02
N ALA A 23 7.58 -38.38 15.15
CA ALA A 23 8.30 -37.23 15.63
C ALA A 23 8.67 -36.17 14.53
N ALA A 24 8.44 -36.50 13.24
CA ALA A 24 8.81 -35.62 12.13
C ALA A 24 7.66 -34.72 11.61
N ASN A 25 6.45 -34.86 12.17
CA ASN A 25 5.31 -34.01 11.85
C ASN A 25 4.84 -33.17 13.05
N ALA A 26 5.76 -32.54 13.76
CA ALA A 26 5.43 -31.31 14.46
C ALA A 26 5.20 -30.24 13.36
N GLN A 27 3.99 -30.21 12.78
CA GLN A 27 3.55 -29.11 11.94
C GLN A 27 3.85 -27.83 12.72
N GLN A 28 4.85 -27.07 12.23
CA GLN A 28 5.01 -25.69 12.68
C GLN A 28 3.63 -25.05 12.50
N ARG A 29 3.03 -24.63 13.59
CA ARG A 29 1.78 -23.86 13.49
C ARG A 29 2.09 -22.71 12.52
N PRO A 30 1.24 -22.49 11.48
CA PRO A 30 1.46 -21.37 10.59
C PRO A 30 1.62 -20.13 11.44
N ALA A 31 2.64 -19.32 11.13
CA ALA A 31 2.84 -18.05 11.82
C ALA A 31 1.52 -17.26 11.74
N MET A 32 1.11 -16.70 12.87
CA MET A 32 -0.11 -15.88 12.90
C MET A 32 0.05 -14.75 11.89
N TRP A 33 -0.95 -14.53 11.04
CA TRP A 33 -0.98 -13.42 10.11
C TRP A 33 -0.92 -12.10 10.91
N SER A 34 0.09 -11.28 10.66
CA SER A 34 0.36 -10.07 11.45
C SER A 34 0.90 -8.96 10.52
N PRO A 35 0.04 -8.38 9.68
CA PRO A 35 0.40 -7.22 8.88
C PRO A 35 0.60 -6.00 9.80
N LYS A 36 1.31 -5.00 9.31
CA LYS A 36 1.45 -3.74 10.03
C LYS A 36 0.30 -2.81 9.69
N VAL A 37 -0.35 -2.25 10.71
CA VAL A 37 -1.45 -1.30 10.52
C VAL A 37 -0.99 0.09 10.95
N GLY A 38 -1.23 1.08 10.10
CA GLY A 38 -0.77 2.44 10.30
C GLY A 38 -1.68 3.52 9.77
N ILE A 39 -1.12 4.71 9.65
CA ILE A 39 -1.76 5.90 9.11
C ILE A 39 -0.89 6.53 8.03
N LEU A 40 -1.51 7.21 7.06
CA LEU A 40 -0.84 8.01 6.04
C LEU A 40 -1.09 9.50 6.34
N VAL A 41 -0.04 10.25 6.65
CA VAL A 41 -0.11 11.64 7.13
C VAL A 41 1.09 12.46 6.64
N ASN A 42 1.09 13.77 6.85
CA ASN A 42 2.31 14.56 6.71
C ASN A 42 3.27 14.25 7.87
N TYR A 43 4.58 14.31 7.60
CA TYR A 43 5.55 14.15 8.68
C TYR A 43 5.46 15.33 9.66
N SER A 44 5.31 15.00 10.94
CA SER A 44 5.61 15.86 12.09
C SER A 44 5.91 14.96 13.29
N GLU A 45 6.62 15.47 14.29
CA GLU A 45 6.88 14.75 15.54
C GLU A 45 5.56 14.42 16.26
N GLY A 46 4.58 15.33 16.20
CA GLY A 46 3.26 15.13 16.77
C GLY A 46 2.50 13.97 16.13
N ASN A 47 2.53 13.86 14.80
CA ASN A 47 1.87 12.77 14.08
C ASN A 47 2.53 11.40 14.35
N VAL A 48 3.87 11.36 14.45
CA VAL A 48 4.62 10.16 14.83
C VAL A 48 4.28 9.74 16.27
N ALA A 49 4.27 10.70 17.20
CA ALA A 49 3.90 10.44 18.59
C ALA A 49 2.45 9.95 18.72
N TYR A 50 1.51 10.58 18.02
CA TYR A 50 0.12 10.16 17.97
C TYR A 50 -0.03 8.71 17.47
N ALA A 51 0.58 8.38 16.32
CA ALA A 51 0.49 7.03 15.77
C ALA A 51 0.99 5.97 16.77
N LYS A 52 2.11 6.24 17.44
CA LYS A 52 2.64 5.36 18.48
C LYS A 52 1.69 5.26 19.68
N GLN A 53 1.16 6.38 20.17
CA GLN A 53 0.30 6.43 21.35
C GLN A 53 -1.02 5.64 21.11
N GLU A 54 -1.61 5.73 19.94
CA GLU A 54 -2.83 4.99 19.58
C GLU A 54 -2.58 3.48 19.34
N GLY A 55 -1.31 3.07 19.26
CA GLY A 55 -0.93 1.67 19.07
C GLY A 55 -0.89 1.23 17.61
N PHE A 56 -0.70 2.15 16.67
CA PHE A 56 -0.35 1.80 15.30
C PHE A 56 1.05 1.18 15.26
N THR A 57 1.28 0.34 14.26
CA THR A 57 2.56 -0.37 14.04
C THR A 57 3.25 0.06 12.75
N SER A 58 2.58 0.87 11.92
CA SER A 58 3.10 1.44 10.69
C SER A 58 2.78 2.94 10.59
N ILE A 59 3.49 3.63 9.71
CA ILE A 59 3.22 4.99 9.31
C ILE A 59 3.66 5.19 7.85
N GLY A 60 2.90 5.97 7.09
CA GLY A 60 3.28 6.51 5.79
C GLY A 60 3.28 8.04 5.83
N PHE A 61 4.05 8.65 4.93
CA PHE A 61 4.13 10.11 4.86
C PHE A 61 3.83 10.63 3.46
N TRP A 62 3.37 11.88 3.38
CA TRP A 62 3.29 12.63 2.14
C TRP A 62 4.54 13.49 1.91
N ALA A 63 5.03 13.52 0.66
CA ALA A 63 6.13 14.37 0.22
C ALA A 63 5.71 15.22 -0.98
N GLN A 64 4.70 16.05 -0.80
CA GLN A 64 4.29 17.02 -1.81
C GLN A 64 5.34 18.16 -1.92
N PRO A 65 5.39 18.93 -3.02
CA PRO A 65 6.40 19.97 -3.22
C PRO A 65 6.52 21.01 -2.10
N ASN A 66 5.46 21.22 -1.34
CA ASN A 66 5.40 22.18 -0.22
C ASN A 66 5.39 21.51 1.17
N SER A 67 5.65 20.21 1.25
CA SER A 67 5.67 19.45 2.51
C SER A 67 7.04 19.48 3.19
N ASN A 68 7.07 19.05 4.46
CA ASN A 68 8.29 18.91 5.25
C ASN A 68 9.29 17.88 4.66
N LEU A 69 8.82 16.98 3.79
CA LEU A 69 9.63 15.97 3.12
C LEU A 69 9.98 16.34 1.67
N ALA A 70 9.72 17.58 1.24
CA ALA A 70 10.12 18.03 -0.09
C ALA A 70 11.65 18.05 -0.23
N PRO A 71 12.23 17.56 -1.34
CA PRO A 71 13.67 17.49 -1.54
C PRO A 71 14.41 18.81 -1.31
N GLY A 72 13.80 19.95 -1.65
CA GLY A 72 14.39 21.27 -1.43
C GLY A 72 14.27 21.79 0.01
N ALA A 73 13.47 21.16 0.86
CA ALA A 73 13.22 21.60 2.24
C ALA A 73 14.12 20.89 3.28
N LEU A 74 14.73 19.78 2.92
CA LEU A 74 15.48 18.92 3.82
C LEU A 74 17.00 19.05 3.64
N THR A 75 17.69 19.24 4.76
CA THR A 75 19.13 19.03 4.88
C THR A 75 19.44 17.60 5.31
N ASP A 76 20.67 17.13 5.16
CA ASP A 76 21.08 15.81 5.67
C ASP A 76 20.84 15.69 7.18
N ALA A 77 21.08 16.74 7.97
CA ALA A 77 20.77 16.76 9.39
C ALA A 77 19.27 16.61 9.68
N GLY A 78 18.41 17.22 8.84
CA GLY A 78 16.96 17.06 8.92
C GLY A 78 16.53 15.62 8.64
N ILE A 79 17.12 14.98 7.64
CA ILE A 79 16.85 13.56 7.31
C ILE A 79 17.27 12.65 8.48
N GLU A 80 18.44 12.88 9.08
CA GLU A 80 18.90 12.12 10.23
C GLU A 80 17.97 12.27 11.44
N LYS A 81 17.47 13.50 11.69
CA LYS A 81 16.47 13.74 12.74
C LYS A 81 15.20 12.92 12.49
N ILE A 82 14.63 13.02 11.32
CA ILE A 82 13.41 12.25 10.96
C ILE A 82 13.64 10.75 11.11
N ARG A 83 14.79 10.26 10.65
CA ARG A 83 15.17 8.84 10.81
C ARG A 83 15.26 8.43 12.28
N ALA A 84 15.82 9.29 13.14
CA ALA A 84 15.89 9.05 14.56
C ALA A 84 14.50 9.00 15.21
N ASP A 85 13.60 9.92 14.85
CA ASP A 85 12.22 9.99 15.35
C ASP A 85 11.43 8.72 14.99
N ILE A 86 11.51 8.28 13.72
CA ILE A 86 10.89 7.04 13.26
C ILE A 86 11.45 5.84 14.04
N LYS A 87 12.77 5.74 14.16
CA LYS A 87 13.43 4.65 14.88
C LYS A 87 13.02 4.62 16.36
N GLN A 88 12.98 5.77 17.03
CA GLN A 88 12.59 5.88 18.44
C GLN A 88 11.11 5.55 18.65
N SER A 89 10.25 5.87 17.69
CA SER A 89 8.83 5.51 17.77
C SER A 89 8.61 3.99 17.73
N GLY A 90 9.48 3.23 17.06
CA GLY A 90 9.30 1.82 16.76
C GLY A 90 8.30 1.53 15.63
N LEU A 91 7.78 2.57 14.97
CA LEU A 91 6.88 2.43 13.84
C LEU A 91 7.65 1.99 12.58
N TYR A 92 7.03 1.14 11.77
CA TYR A 92 7.52 0.82 10.45
C TYR A 92 7.06 1.87 9.44
N CYS A 93 7.97 2.69 8.93
CA CYS A 93 7.65 3.63 7.86
C CYS A 93 7.63 2.86 6.52
N SER A 94 6.43 2.67 5.94
CA SER A 94 6.23 1.78 4.80
C SER A 94 6.29 2.47 3.45
N VAL A 95 5.89 3.73 3.39
CA VAL A 95 5.69 4.46 2.13
C VAL A 95 5.85 5.97 2.31
N ILE A 96 6.34 6.62 1.26
CA ILE A 96 6.23 8.08 1.08
C ILE A 96 5.42 8.34 -0.18
N GLY A 97 4.30 9.06 -0.05
CA GLY A 97 3.38 9.37 -1.13
C GLY A 97 3.76 10.64 -1.89
N VAL A 98 3.68 10.58 -3.22
CA VAL A 98 3.87 11.72 -4.14
C VAL A 98 2.77 11.72 -5.18
N THR A 99 1.96 12.78 -5.23
CA THR A 99 0.99 12.96 -6.30
C THR A 99 1.69 13.53 -7.53
N ALA A 100 1.81 12.75 -8.61
CA ALA A 100 2.64 13.11 -9.75
C ALA A 100 2.04 12.67 -11.10
N ASN A 101 2.18 13.53 -12.13
CA ASN A 101 2.01 13.13 -13.53
C ASN A 101 3.36 13.00 -14.21
N HIS A 102 3.91 11.79 -14.24
CA HIS A 102 5.26 11.54 -14.77
C HIS A 102 5.40 11.75 -16.27
N ILE A 103 4.30 11.78 -17.00
CA ILE A 103 4.24 12.05 -18.44
C ILE A 103 3.34 13.26 -18.77
N ASP A 104 3.32 14.27 -17.90
CA ASP A 104 2.55 15.48 -18.12
C ASP A 104 2.83 16.05 -19.53
N PRO A 105 1.79 16.41 -20.31
CA PRO A 105 1.96 17.00 -21.64
C PRO A 105 2.81 18.27 -21.63
N ASP A 106 2.74 19.06 -20.54
CA ASP A 106 3.59 20.24 -20.37
C ASP A 106 5.03 19.80 -19.97
N PRO A 107 6.04 20.06 -20.83
CA PRO A 107 7.41 19.63 -20.54
C PRO A 107 8.03 20.25 -19.29
N ALA A 108 7.62 21.46 -18.90
CA ALA A 108 8.14 22.14 -17.71
C ALA A 108 7.58 21.48 -16.43
N LYS A 109 6.26 21.24 -16.40
CA LYS A 109 5.60 20.52 -15.30
C LYS A 109 6.16 19.10 -15.18
N ARG A 110 6.27 18.39 -16.30
CA ARG A 110 6.84 17.03 -16.34
C ARG A 110 8.25 16.99 -15.75
N ARG A 111 9.14 17.93 -16.13
CA ARG A 111 10.49 17.99 -15.55
C ARG A 111 10.45 18.23 -14.05
N ALA A 112 9.70 19.25 -13.61
CA ALA A 112 9.61 19.61 -12.20
C ALA A 112 9.11 18.46 -11.33
N VAL A 113 8.03 17.79 -11.76
CA VAL A 113 7.45 16.60 -11.07
C VAL A 113 8.45 15.46 -11.04
N ASN A 114 9.12 15.18 -12.15
CA ASN A 114 10.06 14.04 -12.22
C ASN A 114 11.33 14.33 -11.42
N ASP A 115 11.82 15.58 -11.37
CA ASP A 115 12.95 15.97 -10.52
C ASP A 115 12.57 15.85 -9.04
N HIS A 116 11.40 16.33 -8.67
CA HIS A 116 10.86 16.19 -7.32
C HIS A 116 10.76 14.71 -6.91
N THR A 117 10.14 13.88 -7.73
CA THR A 117 9.98 12.43 -7.44
C THR A 117 11.33 11.73 -7.28
N ALA A 118 12.31 12.00 -8.14
CA ALA A 118 13.65 11.45 -8.00
C ALA A 118 14.31 11.84 -6.66
N GLY A 119 14.14 13.10 -6.24
CA GLY A 119 14.61 13.55 -4.93
C GLY A 119 13.89 12.88 -3.76
N VAL A 120 12.58 12.65 -3.87
CA VAL A 120 11.83 11.91 -2.83
C VAL A 120 12.28 10.44 -2.75
N ILE A 121 12.61 9.78 -3.87
CA ILE A 121 13.17 8.42 -3.86
C ILE A 121 14.50 8.40 -3.07
N GLU A 122 15.36 9.41 -3.26
CA GLU A 122 16.61 9.54 -2.48
C GLU A 122 16.34 9.74 -0.99
N ILE A 123 15.40 10.62 -0.62
CA ILE A 123 15.01 10.85 0.78
C ILE A 123 14.47 9.56 1.40
N ALA A 124 13.58 8.84 0.70
CA ALA A 124 13.04 7.56 1.15
C ALA A 124 14.16 6.55 1.44
N GLY A 125 15.13 6.43 0.53
CA GLY A 125 16.28 5.58 0.72
C GLY A 125 17.13 5.95 1.93
N LYS A 126 17.41 7.23 2.14
CA LYS A 126 18.14 7.73 3.33
C LYS A 126 17.36 7.49 4.63
N LEU A 127 16.03 7.54 4.58
CA LEU A 127 15.16 7.23 5.73
C LEU A 127 14.96 5.72 5.95
N GLY A 128 15.31 4.88 4.98
CA GLY A 128 15.06 3.44 5.02
C GLY A 128 13.62 3.06 4.67
N VAL A 129 12.90 3.93 3.95
CA VAL A 129 11.51 3.69 3.51
C VAL A 129 11.52 2.98 2.16
N PRO A 130 10.88 1.81 2.03
CA PRO A 130 11.04 0.96 0.86
C PRO A 130 10.20 1.36 -0.35
N ASN A 131 9.13 2.14 -0.18
CA ASN A 131 8.16 2.40 -1.23
C ASN A 131 7.88 3.90 -1.41
N ILE A 132 7.69 4.29 -2.68
CA ILE A 132 7.09 5.57 -3.07
C ILE A 132 5.70 5.29 -3.64
N GLY A 133 4.67 5.73 -2.94
CA GLY A 133 3.29 5.72 -3.44
C GLY A 133 3.09 6.83 -4.46
N THR A 134 2.59 6.50 -5.67
CA THR A 134 2.40 7.52 -6.71
C THR A 134 1.38 7.04 -7.76
N MET A 135 0.93 7.94 -8.64
CA MET A 135 0.26 7.60 -9.87
C MET A 135 1.27 7.20 -10.94
N SER A 136 0.84 6.45 -11.96
CA SER A 136 1.73 6.05 -13.05
C SER A 136 2.05 7.17 -14.05
N GLY A 137 1.18 8.17 -14.11
CA GLY A 137 1.16 9.22 -15.13
C GLY A 137 0.09 8.99 -16.19
N LYS A 138 -0.33 10.06 -16.88
CA LYS A 138 -1.34 10.03 -17.95
C LYS A 138 -1.16 11.20 -18.90
N ASP A 139 -1.29 10.93 -20.21
CA ASP A 139 -1.47 11.91 -21.26
C ASP A 139 -2.72 11.53 -22.06
N PRO A 140 -3.87 12.18 -21.83
CA PRO A 140 -5.13 11.79 -22.45
C PRO A 140 -5.15 11.96 -23.98
N ALA A 141 -4.19 12.68 -24.57
CA ALA A 141 -4.07 12.81 -26.03
C ALA A 141 -3.40 11.59 -26.68
N LYS A 142 -2.79 10.69 -25.89
CA LYS A 142 -2.09 9.51 -26.39
C LYS A 142 -2.88 8.22 -26.18
N LYS A 143 -2.70 7.26 -27.10
CA LYS A 143 -3.18 5.89 -26.92
C LYS A 143 -2.44 5.21 -25.77
N LEU A 144 -3.07 4.18 -25.17
CA LEU A 144 -2.53 3.45 -24.03
C LEU A 144 -1.07 2.99 -24.22
N ASP A 145 -0.78 2.32 -25.33
CA ASP A 145 0.57 1.80 -25.60
C ASP A 145 1.63 2.91 -25.63
N ALA A 146 1.30 4.06 -26.24
CA ALA A 146 2.21 5.21 -26.29
C ALA A 146 2.42 5.85 -24.91
N GLN A 147 1.39 5.86 -24.06
CA GLN A 147 1.51 6.32 -22.67
C GLN A 147 2.42 5.37 -21.86
N VAL A 148 2.19 4.07 -21.98
CA VAL A 148 2.95 3.03 -21.30
C VAL A 148 4.43 3.07 -21.69
N ASP A 149 4.74 3.23 -23.00
CA ASP A 149 6.11 3.37 -23.48
C ASP A 149 6.81 4.63 -22.93
N GLU A 150 6.08 5.74 -22.81
CA GLU A 150 6.64 6.96 -22.26
C GLU A 150 6.85 6.86 -20.74
N ILE A 151 5.89 6.29 -20.00
CA ILE A 151 6.03 6.00 -18.58
C ILE A 151 7.27 5.13 -18.36
N ARG A 152 7.39 4.02 -19.11
CA ARG A 152 8.54 3.12 -19.00
C ARG A 152 9.87 3.86 -19.21
N ARG A 153 9.96 4.68 -20.25
CA ARG A 153 11.17 5.46 -20.55
C ARG A 153 11.54 6.40 -19.41
N VAL A 154 10.59 7.17 -18.89
CA VAL A 154 10.83 8.08 -17.75
C VAL A 154 11.32 7.31 -16.52
N TYR A 155 10.70 6.16 -16.23
CA TYR A 155 11.06 5.36 -15.05
C TYR A 155 12.46 4.75 -15.21
N GLU A 156 12.79 4.15 -16.36
CA GLU A 156 14.08 3.54 -16.64
C GLU A 156 15.22 4.56 -16.64
N GLU A 157 15.00 5.73 -17.26
CA GLU A 157 16.04 6.75 -17.40
C GLU A 157 16.26 7.54 -16.10
N LYS A 158 15.18 7.84 -15.36
CA LYS A 158 15.26 8.80 -14.27
C LYS A 158 15.14 8.18 -12.88
N TYR A 159 14.27 7.17 -12.68
CA TYR A 159 13.98 6.65 -11.35
C TYR A 159 14.74 5.37 -11.03
N PHE A 160 14.82 4.42 -11.94
CA PHE A 160 15.44 3.13 -11.66
C PHE A 160 16.88 3.22 -11.17
N PRO A 161 17.75 4.11 -11.70
CA PRO A 161 19.10 4.27 -11.14
C PRO A 161 19.09 4.67 -9.65
N VAL A 162 18.15 5.53 -9.26
CA VAL A 162 18.00 5.98 -7.87
C VAL A 162 17.35 4.87 -7.03
N CYS A 163 16.34 4.20 -7.56
CA CYS A 163 15.68 3.05 -6.93
C CYS A 163 16.69 1.92 -6.64
N GLU A 164 17.55 1.61 -7.59
CA GLU A 164 18.60 0.60 -7.43
C GLU A 164 19.60 0.96 -6.35
N LYS A 165 20.09 2.21 -6.36
CA LYS A 165 21.03 2.73 -5.36
C LYS A 165 20.49 2.62 -3.95
N TYR A 166 19.21 2.96 -3.75
CA TYR A 166 18.60 3.08 -2.43
C TYR A 166 17.69 1.91 -2.06
N LYS A 167 17.46 0.94 -2.96
CA LYS A 167 16.55 -0.22 -2.77
C LYS A 167 15.10 0.21 -2.49
N VAL A 168 14.66 1.26 -3.16
CA VAL A 168 13.30 1.81 -3.11
C VAL A 168 12.53 1.40 -4.37
N ARG A 169 11.21 1.26 -4.29
CA ARG A 169 10.35 1.00 -5.44
C ARG A 169 9.22 2.03 -5.55
N LEU A 170 8.70 2.22 -6.75
CA LEU A 170 7.49 2.98 -6.99
C LEU A 170 6.29 2.04 -6.97
N VAL A 171 5.27 2.40 -6.23
CA VAL A 171 4.04 1.62 -6.11
C VAL A 171 2.84 2.48 -6.54
N TRP A 172 2.07 1.98 -7.51
CA TRP A 172 0.97 2.74 -8.10
C TRP A 172 -0.31 2.58 -7.31
N GLU A 173 -0.88 3.71 -6.91
CA GLU A 173 -2.22 3.78 -6.37
C GLU A 173 -3.25 3.80 -7.53
N PRO A 174 -4.35 3.04 -7.47
CA PRO A 174 -5.34 2.95 -8.54
C PRO A 174 -6.33 4.12 -8.58
N TRP A 175 -5.91 5.32 -8.19
CA TRP A 175 -6.76 6.51 -8.15
C TRP A 175 -7.25 6.91 -9.56
N PRO A 176 -8.59 6.82 -9.85
CA PRO A 176 -9.09 6.96 -11.21
C PRO A 176 -9.24 8.41 -11.68
N GLU A 177 -9.32 9.38 -10.77
CA GLU A 177 -9.38 10.81 -11.12
C GLU A 177 -8.01 11.42 -11.35
N GLY A 178 -6.95 10.76 -10.88
CA GLY A 178 -5.59 11.24 -11.01
C GLY A 178 -5.03 11.06 -12.44
N PRO A 179 -3.84 11.59 -12.67
CA PRO A 179 -3.12 11.38 -13.91
C PRO A 179 -2.53 9.96 -13.94
N ASN A 180 -3.35 8.97 -14.22
CA ASN A 180 -3.05 7.58 -13.94
C ASN A 180 -3.49 6.64 -15.05
N VAL A 181 -2.60 5.79 -15.52
CA VAL A 181 -2.88 4.61 -16.34
C VAL A 181 -3.18 3.40 -15.44
N ALA A 182 -2.55 3.32 -14.28
CA ALA A 182 -2.65 2.22 -13.32
C ALA A 182 -3.93 2.30 -12.47
N THR A 183 -5.12 2.47 -13.10
CA THR A 183 -6.40 2.62 -12.38
C THR A 183 -7.11 1.30 -12.09
N GLY A 184 -6.53 0.17 -12.49
CA GLY A 184 -7.10 -1.16 -12.35
C GLY A 184 -6.36 -2.19 -13.22
N PRO A 185 -6.88 -3.43 -13.33
CA PRO A 185 -6.20 -4.57 -13.96
C PRO A 185 -5.68 -4.30 -15.37
N LEU A 186 -6.46 -3.69 -16.25
CA LEU A 186 -6.02 -3.37 -17.62
C LEU A 186 -4.76 -2.49 -17.65
N GLY A 187 -4.70 -1.47 -16.78
CA GLY A 187 -3.53 -0.61 -16.66
C GLY A 187 -2.33 -1.35 -16.08
N TYR A 188 -2.55 -2.20 -15.07
CA TYR A 188 -1.51 -3.04 -14.48
C TYR A 188 -0.93 -4.02 -15.49
N GLU A 189 -1.77 -4.73 -16.25
CA GLU A 189 -1.33 -5.66 -17.30
C GLU A 189 -0.41 -4.97 -18.31
N ALA A 190 -0.82 -3.79 -18.80
CA ALA A 190 -0.04 -3.02 -19.77
C ALA A 190 1.31 -2.57 -19.19
N LEU A 191 1.31 -2.02 -17.97
CA LEU A 191 2.51 -1.51 -17.32
C LEU A 191 3.46 -2.65 -16.91
N PHE A 192 2.98 -3.70 -16.23
CA PHE A 192 3.86 -4.80 -15.83
C PHE A 192 4.42 -5.58 -17.04
N LYS A 193 3.65 -5.68 -18.14
CA LYS A 193 4.17 -6.21 -19.40
C LYS A 193 5.34 -5.36 -19.94
N ALA A 194 5.23 -4.04 -19.88
CA ALA A 194 6.27 -3.13 -20.36
C ALA A 194 7.51 -3.13 -19.47
N PHE A 195 7.34 -3.20 -18.15
CA PHE A 195 8.44 -3.23 -17.18
C PHE A 195 9.03 -4.62 -16.93
N GLY A 196 8.38 -5.68 -17.43
CA GLY A 196 8.81 -7.06 -17.20
C GLY A 196 8.82 -7.39 -15.70
N ASN A 197 9.89 -8.03 -15.25
CA ASN A 197 10.05 -8.42 -13.85
C ASN A 197 10.83 -7.39 -13.01
N SER A 198 10.77 -6.11 -13.37
CA SER A 198 11.48 -5.07 -12.61
C SER A 198 11.05 -5.10 -11.13
N PRO A 199 12.01 -5.15 -10.19
CA PRO A 199 11.70 -5.11 -8.75
C PRO A 199 11.37 -3.69 -8.26
N TYR A 200 11.48 -2.69 -9.13
CA TYR A 200 11.32 -1.28 -8.77
C TYR A 200 9.93 -0.73 -9.01
N VAL A 201 8.98 -1.57 -9.44
CA VAL A 201 7.57 -1.20 -9.62
C VAL A 201 6.64 -2.17 -8.91
N GLY A 202 5.51 -1.66 -8.43
CA GLY A 202 4.50 -2.43 -7.74
C GLY A 202 3.19 -1.70 -7.60
N ILE A 203 2.35 -2.17 -6.71
CA ILE A 203 1.02 -1.63 -6.44
C ILE A 203 0.95 -1.17 -4.97
N GLN A 204 0.44 0.03 -4.76
CA GLN A 204 -0.17 0.50 -3.54
C GLN A 204 -1.67 0.27 -3.68
N PHE A 205 -2.17 -0.81 -3.11
CA PHE A 205 -3.53 -1.25 -3.36
C PHE A 205 -4.54 -0.49 -2.51
N ASP A 206 -5.48 0.17 -3.15
CA ASP A 206 -6.58 0.86 -2.50
C ASP A 206 -7.92 0.28 -2.96
N PRO A 207 -8.61 -0.50 -2.12
CA PRO A 207 -9.88 -1.11 -2.48
C PRO A 207 -11.02 -0.09 -2.69
N SER A 208 -10.92 1.11 -2.12
CA SER A 208 -11.94 2.15 -2.21
C SER A 208 -12.15 2.64 -3.66
N HIS A 209 -11.07 2.73 -4.40
CA HIS A 209 -11.09 3.14 -5.80
C HIS A 209 -11.76 2.10 -6.71
N TYR A 210 -11.68 0.81 -6.36
CA TYR A 210 -12.39 -0.25 -7.09
C TYR A 210 -13.90 -0.17 -6.84
N VAL A 211 -14.32 -0.02 -5.58
CA VAL A 211 -15.74 0.14 -5.23
C VAL A 211 -16.36 1.33 -5.97
N ARG A 212 -15.66 2.45 -5.99
CA ARG A 212 -16.11 3.64 -6.70
C ARG A 212 -16.25 3.43 -8.21
N GLN A 213 -15.42 2.59 -8.81
CA GLN A 213 -15.49 2.21 -10.23
C GLN A 213 -16.42 1.03 -10.49
N PHE A 214 -17.13 0.50 -9.50
CA PHE A 214 -17.94 -0.72 -9.59
C PHE A 214 -17.14 -1.96 -10.02
N MET A 215 -15.86 -2.01 -9.65
CA MET A 215 -14.97 -3.16 -9.87
C MET A 215 -14.89 -4.01 -8.61
N ASP A 216 -14.60 -5.31 -8.76
CA ASP A 216 -14.40 -6.22 -7.62
C ASP A 216 -12.99 -6.04 -7.02
N PRO A 217 -12.83 -5.43 -5.81
CA PRO A 217 -11.53 -5.25 -5.18
C PRO A 217 -10.93 -6.56 -4.68
N TYR A 218 -11.77 -7.56 -4.38
CA TYR A 218 -11.32 -8.85 -3.83
C TYR A 218 -10.68 -9.70 -4.91
N GLN A 219 -11.27 -9.73 -6.11
CA GLN A 219 -10.69 -10.42 -7.24
C GLN A 219 -9.38 -9.74 -7.66
N ALA A 220 -9.38 -8.41 -7.78
CA ALA A 220 -8.18 -7.67 -8.12
C ALA A 220 -7.04 -7.88 -7.10
N ALA A 221 -7.34 -7.85 -5.79
CA ALA A 221 -6.34 -8.17 -4.76
C ALA A 221 -5.80 -9.60 -4.90
N ARG A 222 -6.67 -10.58 -5.22
CA ARG A 222 -6.29 -11.98 -5.41
C ARG A 222 -5.34 -12.19 -6.59
N ASP A 223 -5.59 -11.46 -7.68
CA ASP A 223 -4.81 -11.59 -8.92
C ASP A 223 -3.46 -10.87 -8.84
N TRP A 224 -3.36 -9.81 -8.04
CA TRP A 224 -2.20 -8.93 -8.02
C TRP A 224 -1.41 -8.92 -6.70
N VAL A 225 -1.76 -9.78 -5.72
CA VAL A 225 -1.14 -9.75 -4.38
C VAL A 225 0.38 -9.81 -4.41
N ASP A 226 1.00 -10.55 -5.33
CA ASP A 226 2.45 -10.68 -5.46
C ASP A 226 3.13 -9.37 -5.92
N LYS A 227 2.34 -8.38 -6.36
CA LYS A 227 2.79 -7.04 -6.75
C LYS A 227 2.36 -5.96 -5.77
N ILE A 228 1.57 -6.30 -4.74
CA ILE A 228 1.11 -5.37 -3.70
C ILE A 228 2.20 -5.24 -2.64
N TYR A 229 2.69 -4.02 -2.43
CA TYR A 229 3.73 -3.73 -1.45
C TYR A 229 3.27 -2.76 -0.35
N ASP A 230 2.17 -2.08 -0.55
CA ASP A 230 1.49 -1.24 0.43
C ASP A 230 -0.02 -1.27 0.18
N VAL A 231 -0.83 -1.05 1.21
CA VAL A 231 -2.29 -1.06 1.11
C VAL A 231 -2.85 0.18 1.78
N HIS A 232 -3.78 0.85 1.12
CA HIS A 232 -4.61 1.86 1.75
C HIS A 232 -5.84 1.23 2.39
N LEU A 233 -6.03 1.49 3.66
CA LEU A 233 -7.24 1.17 4.40
C LEU A 233 -8.18 2.38 4.29
N LYS A 234 -8.91 2.44 3.19
CA LYS A 234 -9.88 3.48 2.87
C LYS A 234 -11.14 2.83 2.32
N ASP A 235 -12.28 3.28 2.74
CA ASP A 235 -13.59 2.78 2.31
C ASP A 235 -14.28 3.74 1.34
N THR A 236 -15.33 3.30 0.69
CA THR A 236 -16.17 4.12 -0.19
C THR A 236 -17.63 3.88 0.07
N GLU A 237 -18.38 4.94 0.29
CA GLU A 237 -19.84 4.94 0.34
C GLU A 237 -20.39 5.36 -1.02
N ILE A 238 -21.21 4.49 -1.63
CA ILE A 238 -22.03 4.82 -2.80
C ILE A 238 -23.42 5.20 -2.32
N LYS A 239 -23.81 6.44 -2.56
CA LYS A 239 -25.15 6.95 -2.24
C LYS A 239 -26.11 6.55 -3.36
N TYR A 240 -26.59 5.31 -3.34
CA TYR A 240 -27.40 4.74 -4.42
C TYR A 240 -28.65 5.55 -4.75
N ASN A 241 -29.29 6.15 -3.76
CA ASN A 241 -30.44 7.04 -3.96
C ASN A 241 -30.09 8.28 -4.81
N VAL A 242 -28.88 8.82 -4.65
CA VAL A 242 -28.38 9.92 -5.49
C VAL A 242 -27.98 9.39 -6.87
N LEU A 243 -27.17 8.32 -6.90
CA LEU A 243 -26.69 7.70 -8.14
C LEU A 243 -27.83 7.33 -9.10
N GLN A 244 -28.90 6.72 -8.58
CA GLN A 244 -30.07 6.35 -9.39
C GLN A 244 -30.78 7.55 -10.02
N ARG A 245 -30.63 8.72 -9.43
CA ARG A 245 -31.23 9.95 -9.95
C ARG A 245 -30.35 10.69 -10.95
N VAL A 246 -29.03 10.65 -10.77
CA VAL A 246 -28.12 11.52 -11.53
C VAL A 246 -27.20 10.77 -12.49
N GLY A 247 -27.09 9.44 -12.33
CA GLY A 247 -26.15 8.61 -13.10
C GLY A 247 -24.69 8.79 -12.66
N ILE A 248 -23.81 8.01 -13.27
CA ILE A 248 -22.37 8.05 -12.99
C ILE A 248 -21.69 9.31 -13.58
N ASN A 249 -22.27 9.90 -14.62
CA ASN A 249 -21.81 11.11 -15.28
C ASN A 249 -22.93 12.17 -15.20
N PRO A 250 -23.15 12.81 -14.05
CA PRO A 250 -24.23 13.76 -13.88
C PRO A 250 -24.00 15.03 -14.73
N PRO A 251 -25.08 15.67 -15.24
CA PRO A 251 -24.98 16.89 -16.03
C PRO A 251 -24.55 18.12 -15.22
N SER A 252 -24.58 18.02 -13.90
CA SER A 252 -24.06 19.01 -12.95
C SER A 252 -23.38 18.28 -11.79
N PRO A 253 -22.46 18.93 -11.04
CA PRO A 253 -21.80 18.30 -9.89
C PRO A 253 -22.81 17.69 -8.92
N ALA A 254 -22.73 16.38 -8.74
CA ALA A 254 -23.57 15.64 -7.80
C ALA A 254 -22.71 14.54 -7.15
N GLN A 255 -22.60 14.63 -5.83
CA GLN A 255 -21.74 13.72 -5.09
C GLN A 255 -22.51 12.44 -4.74
N TRP A 256 -22.53 11.48 -5.66
CA TRP A 256 -23.18 10.17 -5.50
C TRP A 256 -22.29 9.14 -4.78
N TRP A 257 -21.04 9.48 -4.44
CA TRP A 257 -20.09 8.69 -3.65
C TRP A 257 -19.27 9.60 -2.75
N ARG A 258 -18.61 9.02 -1.75
CA ARG A 258 -17.57 9.67 -0.94
C ARG A 258 -16.64 8.64 -0.33
N TYR A 259 -15.42 9.04 -0.02
CA TYR A 259 -14.52 8.21 0.77
C TYR A 259 -14.94 8.20 2.24
N ARG A 260 -14.63 7.09 2.90
CA ARG A 260 -15.00 6.85 4.28
C ARG A 260 -13.85 6.21 5.06
N ILE A 261 -13.88 6.36 6.37
CA ILE A 261 -13.07 5.55 7.29
C ILE A 261 -13.45 4.06 7.11
N PRO A 262 -12.47 3.12 7.25
CA PRO A 262 -12.74 1.68 7.16
C PRO A 262 -13.93 1.22 8.00
N GLY A 263 -14.84 0.48 7.37
CA GLY A 263 -16.08 -0.02 7.98
C GLY A 263 -17.28 0.89 7.86
N GLN A 264 -17.14 2.05 7.23
CA GLN A 264 -18.24 2.99 7.03
C GLN A 264 -18.68 3.14 5.56
N GLY A 265 -18.18 2.31 4.68
CA GLY A 265 -18.54 2.22 3.27
C GLY A 265 -19.07 0.85 2.90
N GLN A 266 -18.76 0.40 1.68
CA GLN A 266 -19.27 -0.86 1.12
C GLN A 266 -18.23 -1.96 0.98
N ILE A 267 -17.00 -1.76 1.47
CA ILE A 267 -15.99 -2.81 1.44
C ILE A 267 -16.31 -3.87 2.51
N ASP A 268 -16.43 -5.12 2.08
CA ASP A 268 -16.44 -6.28 2.97
C ASP A 268 -15.01 -6.54 3.46
N TRP A 269 -14.63 -5.87 4.54
CA TRP A 269 -13.28 -5.92 5.11
C TRP A 269 -12.88 -7.33 5.56
N PRO A 270 -13.74 -8.13 6.24
CA PRO A 270 -13.43 -9.53 6.54
C PRO A 270 -13.03 -10.34 5.30
N LYS A 271 -13.78 -10.18 4.21
CA LYS A 271 -13.48 -10.83 2.93
C LYS A 271 -12.16 -10.33 2.33
N PHE A 272 -11.90 -9.02 2.39
CA PHE A 272 -10.66 -8.44 1.89
C PHE A 272 -9.44 -8.94 2.66
N PHE A 273 -9.50 -8.94 4.00
CA PHE A 273 -8.42 -9.47 4.83
C PHE A 273 -8.21 -10.97 4.63
N THR A 274 -9.27 -11.75 4.42
CA THR A 274 -9.14 -13.17 4.08
C THR A 274 -8.33 -13.37 2.80
N VAL A 275 -8.57 -12.55 1.77
CA VAL A 275 -7.78 -12.61 0.53
C VAL A 275 -6.29 -12.31 0.78
N LEU A 276 -5.98 -11.27 1.54
CA LEU A 276 -4.60 -10.91 1.86
C LEU A 276 -3.92 -12.00 2.71
N MET A 277 -4.62 -12.53 3.69
CA MET A 277 -4.14 -13.59 4.58
C MET A 277 -3.86 -14.90 3.80
N ASP A 278 -4.81 -15.35 2.97
CA ASP A 278 -4.68 -16.57 2.17
C ASP A 278 -3.50 -16.51 1.19
N LYS A 279 -3.17 -15.31 0.77
CA LYS A 279 -2.04 -15.03 -0.13
C LYS A 279 -0.74 -14.68 0.61
N GLY A 280 -0.76 -14.68 1.94
CA GLY A 280 0.43 -14.44 2.76
C GLY A 280 0.95 -13.00 2.72
N TYR A 281 0.09 -12.00 2.42
CA TYR A 281 0.50 -10.60 2.49
C TYR A 281 0.87 -10.20 3.92
N ALA A 282 2.09 -9.75 4.13
CA ALA A 282 2.64 -9.35 5.43
C ALA A 282 3.17 -7.90 5.43
N GLY A 283 2.82 -7.12 4.42
CA GLY A 283 3.21 -5.72 4.29
C GLY A 283 2.47 -4.78 5.24
N ALA A 284 2.60 -3.50 4.99
CA ALA A 284 1.88 -2.46 5.71
C ALA A 284 0.51 -2.16 5.08
N MET A 285 -0.43 -1.80 5.93
CA MET A 285 -1.75 -1.33 5.57
C MET A 285 -1.99 -0.02 6.34
N ASN A 286 -2.10 1.11 5.64
CA ASN A 286 -2.22 2.41 6.26
C ASN A 286 -3.61 3.00 6.03
N ILE A 287 -4.25 3.51 7.09
CA ILE A 287 -5.49 4.28 6.94
C ILE A 287 -5.15 5.57 6.19
N GLU A 288 -5.73 5.73 5.01
CA GLU A 288 -5.77 7.00 4.30
C GLU A 288 -7.08 7.70 4.62
N HIS A 289 -6.99 8.76 5.40
CA HIS A 289 -8.17 9.44 5.92
C HIS A 289 -8.64 10.55 4.97
N GLU A 290 -9.72 10.28 4.22
CA GLU A 290 -10.40 11.23 3.34
C GLU A 290 -11.92 11.31 3.66
N ASP A 291 -12.31 11.05 4.91
CA ASP A 291 -13.72 11.10 5.34
C ASP A 291 -14.07 12.48 5.89
N ASP A 292 -14.79 13.27 5.10
CA ASP A 292 -15.26 14.62 5.46
C ASP A 292 -16.13 14.66 6.73
N THR A 293 -16.69 13.52 7.14
CA THR A 293 -17.51 13.45 8.37
C THR A 293 -16.68 13.75 9.61
N TYR A 294 -15.42 13.34 9.62
CA TYR A 294 -14.51 13.54 10.74
C TYR A 294 -13.61 14.77 10.54
N HIS A 295 -13.43 15.20 9.30
CA HIS A 295 -12.55 16.30 9.01
C HIS A 295 -12.91 17.06 7.72
N PRO A 296 -13.83 18.03 7.75
CA PRO A 296 -14.04 18.90 6.61
C PRO A 296 -12.84 19.82 6.40
N GLY A 297 -12.07 19.59 5.30
CA GLY A 297 -11.08 20.55 4.82
C GLY A 297 -9.72 20.57 5.52
N TYR A 298 -9.16 19.42 5.92
CA TYR A 298 -7.79 19.35 6.44
C TYR A 298 -6.76 19.60 5.35
N ASN A 299 -5.81 20.50 5.60
CA ASN A 299 -4.67 20.80 4.72
C ASN A 299 -3.40 21.21 5.50
N GLY A 300 -3.32 20.82 6.77
CA GLY A 300 -2.18 21.13 7.66
C GLY A 300 -1.13 20.02 7.71
N ASN A 301 0.01 20.31 8.35
CA ASN A 301 1.05 19.30 8.58
C ASN A 301 0.70 18.38 9.76
N GLU A 302 0.07 18.89 10.80
CA GLU A 302 -0.36 18.11 11.96
C GLU A 302 -1.85 17.82 11.92
N ILE A 303 -2.22 16.57 12.23
CA ILE A 303 -3.59 16.15 12.34
C ILE A 303 -4.26 16.81 13.56
N ASN A 304 -5.47 17.34 13.35
CA ASN A 304 -6.26 17.91 14.41
C ASN A 304 -7.14 16.86 15.13
N GLU A 305 -7.88 17.27 16.16
CA GLU A 305 -8.70 16.39 16.96
C GLU A 305 -9.74 15.61 16.12
N GLY A 306 -10.41 16.25 15.17
CA GLY A 306 -11.39 15.58 14.30
C GLY A 306 -10.74 14.47 13.48
N TYR A 307 -9.58 14.75 12.90
CA TYR A 307 -8.80 13.79 12.13
C TYR A 307 -8.35 12.60 12.99
N GLN A 308 -7.92 12.88 14.22
CA GLN A 308 -7.56 11.86 15.20
C GLN A 308 -8.76 10.96 15.56
N VAL A 309 -9.97 11.55 15.70
CA VAL A 309 -11.20 10.78 15.93
C VAL A 309 -11.45 9.79 14.78
N GLY A 310 -11.32 10.22 13.52
CA GLY A 310 -11.48 9.35 12.37
C GLY A 310 -10.50 8.17 12.39
N PHE A 311 -9.22 8.42 12.66
CA PHE A 311 -8.23 7.35 12.80
C PHE A 311 -8.57 6.37 13.94
N ARG A 312 -9.00 6.86 15.11
CA ARG A 312 -9.42 6.00 16.24
C ARG A 312 -10.63 5.14 15.89
N VAL A 313 -11.61 5.69 15.16
CA VAL A 313 -12.78 4.94 14.69
C VAL A 313 -12.36 3.82 13.74
N GLY A 314 -11.52 4.13 12.75
CA GLY A 314 -10.97 3.14 11.81
C GLY A 314 -10.16 2.07 12.53
N LEU A 315 -9.24 2.43 13.42
CA LEU A 315 -8.42 1.48 14.16
C LEU A 315 -9.26 0.54 15.04
N ARG A 316 -10.28 1.07 15.72
CA ARG A 316 -11.21 0.26 16.53
C ARG A 316 -11.96 -0.77 15.69
N PHE A 317 -12.37 -0.39 14.49
CA PHE A 317 -13.01 -1.31 13.56
C PHE A 317 -12.03 -2.39 13.09
N LEU A 318 -10.82 -2.01 12.67
CA LEU A 318 -9.80 -2.91 12.15
C LEU A 318 -9.33 -3.95 13.20
N ARG A 319 -9.22 -3.56 14.46
CA ARG A 319 -8.84 -4.46 15.58
C ARG A 319 -9.77 -5.66 15.77
N GLN A 320 -10.94 -5.67 15.15
CA GLN A 320 -11.83 -6.81 15.18
C GLN A 320 -11.37 -7.93 14.24
N TYR A 321 -10.53 -7.63 13.26
CA TYR A 321 -10.17 -8.54 12.17
C TYR A 321 -8.65 -8.72 12.01
N VAL A 322 -7.88 -7.75 12.43
CA VAL A 322 -6.42 -7.73 12.27
C VAL A 322 -5.77 -7.61 13.64
N PRO A 323 -4.79 -8.47 13.99
CA PRO A 323 -4.04 -8.33 15.24
C PRO A 323 -3.16 -7.07 15.17
N VAL A 324 -3.49 -6.07 15.98
CA VAL A 324 -2.77 -4.78 16.08
C VAL A 324 -2.59 -4.42 17.55
#